data_f2304990fdb8799b1a00262e091f70f2
#
_entry.id   f2304990fdb8799b1a00262e091f70f2
#
_cell.length_a   1.000
_cell.length_b   1.000
_cell.length_c   1.000
_cell.angle_alpha   90.00
_cell.angle_beta   90.00
_cell.angle_gamma   90.00
#
_symmetry.space_group_name_H-M   'P 1'
#
loop_
_entity.id
_entity.type
_entity.pdbx_description
1 polymer ?
#
loop_
_entity_poly.entity_id
_entity_poly.type
_entity_poly.pdbx_seq_one_letter_code
_entity_poly.pdbx_strand_id
1 'polypeptide(L)'
;VGLNNTRNAVISALKRMGVRMDIVTTSPEDAGEPYGDITVYGSDSLHGTSLLPEEIPNLIDEIPILAVAGALGQGDFIVRNARELRVKETDRIATTAANLRLMGVDVEEFDDGMVVHGGAPLKGAELPSYGDHRIAMSFLVAGFSAQGDTVLADAECINTSYPGFEWDLAQFL
;
A
#
# COMPACT_ATOMS: atom_id res chain seq x y z
N VAL A 1 -13.48 0.97 -12.04
CA VAL A 1 -12.07 0.52 -12.02
C VAL A 1 -11.88 -0.70 -12.88
N GLY A 2 -10.65 -0.93 -13.41
CA GLY A 2 -10.28 -2.18 -14.06
C GLY A 2 -10.23 -3.33 -13.05
N LEU A 3 -10.73 -4.48 -13.46
CA LEU A 3 -10.75 -5.71 -12.65
C LEU A 3 -9.90 -6.82 -13.28
N ASN A 4 -8.85 -6.44 -13.98
CA ASN A 4 -7.93 -7.37 -14.63
C ASN A 4 -7.32 -8.34 -13.61
N ASN A 5 -7.44 -9.63 -13.86
CA ASN A 5 -6.97 -10.68 -12.95
C ASN A 5 -5.45 -10.67 -12.72
N THR A 6 -4.68 -10.02 -13.60
CA THR A 6 -3.23 -9.86 -13.44
C THR A 6 -2.83 -8.67 -12.56
N ARG A 7 -3.80 -7.85 -12.12
CA ARG A 7 -3.56 -6.60 -11.36
C ARG A 7 -4.52 -6.41 -10.18
N ASN A 8 -5.37 -7.37 -9.86
CA ASN A 8 -6.41 -7.26 -8.84
C ASN A 8 -6.11 -8.05 -7.55
N ALA A 9 -4.93 -8.64 -7.41
CA ALA A 9 -4.57 -9.41 -6.21
C ALA A 9 -4.60 -8.57 -4.93
N VAL A 10 -4.48 -7.24 -5.02
CA VAL A 10 -4.65 -6.30 -3.91
C VAL A 10 -6.02 -6.45 -3.23
N ILE A 11 -7.07 -6.74 -4.01
CA ILE A 11 -8.42 -6.99 -3.48
C ILE A 11 -8.43 -8.21 -2.56
N SER A 12 -7.77 -9.30 -2.98
CA SER A 12 -7.68 -10.54 -2.19
C SER A 12 -6.85 -10.33 -0.93
N ALA A 13 -5.74 -9.60 -1.02
CA ALA A 13 -4.91 -9.27 0.13
C ALA A 13 -5.68 -8.43 1.16
N LEU A 14 -6.36 -7.36 0.73
CA LEU A 14 -7.17 -6.50 1.61
C LEU A 14 -8.34 -7.26 2.25
N LYS A 15 -9.00 -8.17 1.53
CA LYS A 15 -10.04 -9.02 2.10
C LYS A 15 -9.50 -9.94 3.21
N ARG A 16 -8.31 -10.52 3.04
CA ARG A 16 -7.64 -11.31 4.10
C ARG A 16 -7.26 -10.44 5.30
N MET A 17 -6.99 -9.16 5.07
CA MET A 17 -6.74 -8.19 6.14
C MET A 17 -8.02 -7.72 6.85
N GLY A 18 -9.20 -8.23 6.45
CA GLY A 18 -10.48 -7.91 7.10
C GLY A 18 -11.24 -6.74 6.45
N VAL A 19 -10.79 -6.22 5.32
CA VAL A 19 -11.52 -5.16 4.61
C VAL A 19 -12.80 -5.73 4.01
N ARG A 20 -13.94 -5.12 4.36
CA ARG A 20 -15.24 -5.43 3.75
C ARG A 20 -15.40 -4.61 2.48
N MET A 21 -15.67 -5.29 1.36
CA MET A 21 -15.90 -4.64 0.08
C MET A 21 -16.86 -5.43 -0.79
N ASP A 22 -17.69 -4.72 -1.55
CA ASP A 22 -18.54 -5.25 -2.59
C ASP A 22 -17.94 -4.92 -3.96
N ILE A 23 -17.99 -5.86 -4.88
CA ILE A 23 -17.48 -5.71 -6.24
C ILE A 23 -18.61 -6.05 -7.21
N VAL A 24 -18.94 -5.10 -8.06
CA VAL A 24 -19.95 -5.26 -9.11
C VAL A 24 -19.27 -5.13 -10.45
N THR A 25 -19.17 -6.23 -11.18
CA THR A 25 -18.65 -6.20 -12.55
C THR A 25 -19.72 -5.63 -13.48
N THR A 26 -19.37 -4.58 -14.21
CA THR A 26 -20.27 -3.87 -15.13
C THR A 26 -19.90 -4.09 -16.60
N SER A 27 -18.71 -4.64 -16.88
CA SER A 27 -18.29 -4.97 -18.25
C SER A 27 -19.16 -6.09 -18.84
N PRO A 28 -19.56 -6.01 -20.13
CA PRO A 28 -20.14 -7.13 -20.86
C PRO A 28 -19.19 -8.34 -20.89
N GLU A 29 -19.74 -9.56 -21.00
CA GLU A 29 -18.94 -10.79 -21.03
C GLU A 29 -17.91 -10.85 -22.18
N ASP A 30 -18.19 -10.12 -23.27
CA ASP A 30 -17.35 -10.04 -24.47
C ASP A 30 -16.46 -8.78 -24.54
N ALA A 31 -16.42 -7.98 -23.48
CA ALA A 31 -15.68 -6.72 -23.39
C ALA A 31 -14.21 -6.92 -23.04
N GLY A 32 -13.44 -7.72 -23.65
CA GLY A 32 -11.98 -7.81 -23.49
C GLY A 32 -11.48 -7.77 -22.04
N GLU A 33 -11.22 -6.57 -21.49
CA GLU A 33 -10.75 -6.40 -20.10
C GLU A 33 -11.92 -6.09 -19.16
N PRO A 34 -12.09 -6.86 -18.04
CA PRO A 34 -13.18 -6.64 -17.11
C PRO A 34 -13.01 -5.32 -16.33
N TYR A 35 -14.12 -4.63 -16.13
CA TYR A 35 -14.19 -3.44 -15.28
C TYR A 35 -15.46 -3.41 -14.44
N GLY A 36 -15.48 -2.61 -13.39
CA GLY A 36 -16.62 -2.53 -12.47
C GLY A 36 -16.42 -1.53 -11.35
N ASP A 37 -17.32 -1.59 -10.39
CA ASP A 37 -17.34 -0.76 -9.21
C ASP A 37 -16.89 -1.54 -7.99
N ILE A 38 -16.07 -0.90 -7.14
CA ILE A 38 -15.65 -1.42 -5.85
C ILE A 38 -16.17 -0.47 -4.78
N THR A 39 -17.04 -0.97 -3.90
CA THR A 39 -17.48 -0.26 -2.71
C THR A 39 -16.72 -0.80 -1.52
N VAL A 40 -15.97 0.07 -0.84
CA VAL A 40 -15.22 -0.28 0.37
C VAL A 40 -15.93 0.29 1.58
N TYR A 41 -16.13 -0.53 2.60
CA TYR A 41 -16.75 -0.13 3.86
C TYR A 41 -15.66 0.11 4.91
N GLY A 42 -15.84 1.14 5.74
CA GLY A 42 -14.96 1.37 6.87
C GLY A 42 -14.82 0.13 7.76
N SER A 43 -13.65 -0.08 8.31
CA SER A 43 -13.34 -1.19 9.21
C SER A 43 -12.65 -0.66 10.46
N ASP A 44 -13.13 -1.09 11.62
CA ASP A 44 -12.53 -0.73 12.92
C ASP A 44 -11.31 -1.60 13.25
N SER A 45 -11.06 -2.64 12.47
CA SER A 45 -9.95 -3.57 12.72
C SER A 45 -9.43 -4.15 11.40
N LEU A 46 -8.22 -3.79 11.05
CA LEU A 46 -7.42 -4.51 10.07
C LEU A 46 -6.58 -5.56 10.79
N HIS A 47 -6.24 -6.62 10.08
CA HIS A 47 -5.35 -7.67 10.56
C HIS A 47 -4.14 -7.83 9.65
N GLY A 48 -3.02 -8.20 10.24
CA GLY A 48 -1.86 -8.63 9.47
C GLY A 48 -2.19 -9.85 8.61
N THR A 49 -1.43 -10.04 7.55
CA THR A 49 -1.55 -11.20 6.66
C THR A 49 -0.21 -11.51 6.01
N SER A 50 -0.03 -12.75 5.56
CA SER A 50 1.07 -13.09 4.67
C SER A 50 0.62 -12.99 3.21
N LEU A 51 1.40 -12.31 2.38
CA LEU A 51 1.21 -12.35 0.94
C LEU A 51 1.64 -13.71 0.40
N LEU A 52 0.83 -14.30 -0.48
CA LEU A 52 1.14 -15.61 -1.07
C LEU A 52 2.19 -15.42 -2.18
N PRO A 53 3.15 -16.37 -2.32
CA PRO A 53 4.20 -16.25 -3.33
C PRO A 53 3.68 -16.04 -4.75
N GLU A 54 2.57 -16.68 -5.11
CA GLU A 54 1.92 -16.57 -6.42
C GLU A 54 1.24 -15.21 -6.66
N GLU A 55 0.94 -14.46 -5.61
CA GLU A 55 0.34 -13.11 -5.70
C GLU A 55 1.39 -12.02 -5.92
N ILE A 56 2.64 -12.26 -5.50
CA ILE A 56 3.70 -11.24 -5.50
C ILE A 56 3.86 -10.54 -6.86
N PRO A 57 3.90 -11.24 -8.01
CA PRO A 57 4.02 -10.55 -9.30
C PRO A 57 2.85 -9.61 -9.59
N ASN A 58 1.63 -9.95 -9.11
CA ASN A 58 0.43 -9.12 -9.29
C ASN A 58 0.28 -8.01 -8.26
N LEU A 59 1.11 -8.02 -7.20
CA LEU A 59 1.09 -7.07 -6.08
C LEU A 59 2.34 -6.21 -6.01
N ILE A 60 3.34 -6.47 -6.86
CA ILE A 60 4.69 -5.92 -6.69
C ILE A 60 4.69 -4.40 -6.52
N ASP A 61 3.81 -3.72 -7.24
CA ASP A 61 3.70 -2.27 -7.20
C ASP A 61 2.82 -1.74 -6.06
N GLU A 62 1.96 -2.56 -5.49
CA GLU A 62 1.05 -2.23 -4.39
C GLU A 62 1.61 -2.61 -3.01
N ILE A 63 2.76 -3.30 -2.94
CA ILE A 63 3.37 -3.73 -1.68
C ILE A 63 3.65 -2.55 -0.73
N PRO A 64 4.14 -1.37 -1.15
CA PRO A 64 4.36 -0.26 -0.24
C PRO A 64 3.08 0.20 0.48
N ILE A 65 1.96 0.36 -0.23
CA ILE A 65 0.69 0.76 0.39
C ILE A 65 0.07 -0.36 1.22
N LEU A 66 0.26 -1.63 0.83
CA LEU A 66 -0.18 -2.77 1.65
C LEU A 66 0.63 -2.88 2.94
N ALA A 67 1.92 -2.52 2.94
CA ALA A 67 2.74 -2.45 4.14
C ALA A 67 2.24 -1.36 5.11
N VAL A 68 1.77 -0.21 4.59
CA VAL A 68 1.10 0.82 5.39
C VAL A 68 -0.20 0.27 6.00
N ALA A 69 -1.03 -0.41 5.21
CA ALA A 69 -2.25 -1.06 5.73
C ALA A 69 -1.92 -2.13 6.78
N GLY A 70 -0.83 -2.88 6.58
CA GLY A 70 -0.31 -3.84 7.55
C GLY A 70 0.12 -3.20 8.87
N ALA A 71 0.79 -2.06 8.81
CA ALA A 71 1.19 -1.31 10.00
C ALA A 71 0.00 -0.82 10.83
N LEU A 72 -1.12 -0.49 10.18
CA LEU A 72 -2.38 -0.10 10.83
C LEU A 72 -3.17 -1.32 11.37
N GLY A 73 -2.90 -2.52 10.85
CA GLY A 73 -3.57 -3.76 11.24
C GLY A 73 -2.99 -4.37 12.52
N GLN A 74 -3.72 -5.28 13.14
CA GLN A 74 -3.24 -6.04 14.30
C GLN A 74 -2.46 -7.28 13.83
N GLY A 75 -1.27 -7.50 14.39
CA GLY A 75 -0.39 -8.64 14.05
C GLY A 75 0.51 -8.37 12.85
N ASP A 76 1.16 -9.40 12.36
CA ASP A 76 2.23 -9.28 11.38
C ASP A 76 1.71 -9.23 9.93
N PHE A 77 2.20 -8.26 9.17
CA PHE A 77 2.08 -8.25 7.72
C PHE A 77 3.40 -8.73 7.12
N ILE A 78 3.33 -9.84 6.37
CA ILE A 78 4.52 -10.57 5.91
C ILE A 78 4.60 -10.55 4.40
N VAL A 79 5.71 -10.05 3.89
CA VAL A 79 6.08 -10.06 2.47
C VAL A 79 7.35 -10.85 2.30
N ARG A 80 7.33 -11.89 1.47
CA ARG A 80 8.50 -12.65 1.05
C ARG A 80 8.45 -12.87 -0.47
N ASN A 81 9.54 -13.33 -1.05
CA ASN A 81 9.67 -13.58 -2.50
C ASN A 81 9.49 -12.33 -3.38
N ALA A 82 9.68 -11.13 -2.82
CA ALA A 82 9.51 -9.84 -3.48
C ALA A 82 10.86 -9.15 -3.80
N ARG A 83 11.91 -9.91 -4.07
CA ARG A 83 13.27 -9.38 -4.32
C ARG A 83 13.31 -8.36 -5.46
N GLU A 84 12.39 -8.45 -6.42
CA GLU A 84 12.26 -7.50 -7.51
C GLU A 84 12.05 -6.05 -7.02
N LEU A 85 11.46 -5.84 -5.84
CA LEU A 85 11.28 -4.51 -5.24
C LEU A 85 12.60 -3.77 -4.99
N ARG A 86 13.72 -4.51 -4.87
CA ARG A 86 15.02 -3.90 -4.62
C ARG A 86 15.63 -3.20 -5.84
N VAL A 87 15.09 -3.47 -7.02
CA VAL A 87 15.60 -2.95 -8.31
C VAL A 87 14.55 -2.14 -9.06
N LYS A 88 13.52 -1.64 -8.37
CA LYS A 88 12.54 -0.69 -8.91
C LYS A 88 13.16 0.73 -8.98
N GLU A 89 12.33 1.78 -9.02
CA GLU A 89 12.80 3.18 -9.02
C GLU A 89 13.72 3.46 -7.81
N THR A 90 13.44 2.78 -6.70
CA THR A 90 14.28 2.73 -5.51
C THR A 90 14.35 1.29 -5.01
N ASP A 91 15.16 1.02 -3.99
CA ASP A 91 15.00 -0.18 -3.17
C ASP A 91 13.74 -0.04 -2.31
N ARG A 92 12.57 -0.45 -2.87
CA ARG A 92 11.27 -0.27 -2.23
C ARG A 92 11.12 -1.06 -0.93
N ILE A 93 11.89 -2.13 -0.72
CA ILE A 93 11.91 -2.84 0.57
C ILE A 93 12.56 -1.92 1.61
N ALA A 94 13.77 -1.44 1.33
CA ALA A 94 14.52 -0.61 2.26
C ALA A 94 13.81 0.73 2.53
N THR A 95 13.29 1.41 1.49
CA THR A 95 12.64 2.72 1.64
C THR A 95 11.30 2.62 2.36
N THR A 96 10.50 1.56 2.11
CA THR A 96 9.26 1.31 2.87
C THR A 96 9.55 1.03 4.33
N ALA A 97 10.51 0.14 4.61
CA ALA A 97 10.90 -0.18 5.98
C ALA A 97 11.44 1.04 6.73
N ALA A 98 12.26 1.86 6.07
CA ALA A 98 12.81 3.07 6.67
C ALA A 98 11.71 4.07 7.06
N ASN A 99 10.77 4.37 6.16
CA ASN A 99 9.69 5.30 6.43
C ASN A 99 8.72 4.76 7.51
N LEU A 100 8.38 3.48 7.51
CA LEU A 100 7.58 2.89 8.58
C LEU A 100 8.27 3.00 9.94
N ARG A 101 9.58 2.77 10.01
CA ARG A 101 10.36 2.95 11.26
C ARG A 101 10.36 4.41 11.73
N LEU A 102 10.46 5.38 10.82
CA LEU A 102 10.32 6.81 11.16
C LEU A 102 8.95 7.12 11.76
N MET A 103 7.90 6.43 11.30
CA MET A 103 6.54 6.53 11.86
C MET A 103 6.33 5.68 13.13
N GLY A 104 7.39 5.07 13.67
CA GLY A 104 7.36 4.32 14.93
C GLY A 104 6.94 2.87 14.82
N VAL A 105 6.89 2.31 13.61
CA VAL A 105 6.55 0.90 13.36
C VAL A 105 7.80 0.03 13.44
N ASP A 106 7.70 -1.12 14.10
CA ASP A 106 8.76 -2.13 14.08
C ASP A 106 8.69 -2.94 12.78
N VAL A 107 9.81 -3.03 12.07
CA VAL A 107 9.90 -3.71 10.78
C VAL A 107 11.17 -4.53 10.70
N GLU A 108 11.02 -5.82 10.42
CA GLU A 108 12.13 -6.69 10.05
C GLU A 108 12.32 -6.67 8.53
N GLU A 109 13.55 -6.43 8.09
CA GLU A 109 13.90 -6.36 6.66
C GLU A 109 14.69 -7.61 6.27
N PHE A 110 14.34 -8.20 5.11
CA PHE A 110 14.99 -9.34 4.51
C PHE A 110 15.41 -9.06 3.07
N ASP A 111 16.29 -9.84 2.49
CA ASP A 111 16.74 -9.68 1.10
C ASP A 111 15.58 -9.71 0.09
N ASP A 112 14.51 -10.45 0.39
CA ASP A 112 13.37 -10.71 -0.49
C ASP A 112 12.04 -10.17 0.05
N GLY A 113 12.06 -9.30 1.07
CA GLY A 113 10.83 -8.79 1.65
C GLY A 113 10.98 -8.15 3.02
N MET A 114 9.90 -8.12 3.77
CA MET A 114 9.86 -7.55 5.12
C MET A 114 8.74 -8.19 5.95
N VAL A 115 8.86 -8.05 7.28
CA VAL A 115 7.77 -8.26 8.23
C VAL A 115 7.49 -6.93 8.91
N VAL A 116 6.24 -6.48 8.85
CA VAL A 116 5.76 -5.26 9.51
C VAL A 116 4.94 -5.68 10.71
N HIS A 117 5.38 -5.32 11.92
CA HIS A 117 4.68 -5.59 13.17
C HIS A 117 3.65 -4.50 13.43
N GLY A 118 2.41 -4.76 13.04
CA GLY A 118 1.32 -3.79 13.11
C GLY A 118 0.67 -3.69 14.48
N GLY A 119 -0.25 -2.73 14.60
CA GLY A 119 -1.08 -2.52 15.80
C GLY A 119 -0.63 -1.37 16.70
N ALA A 120 0.51 -0.76 16.45
CA ALA A 120 0.91 0.48 17.10
C ALA A 120 0.39 1.69 16.32
N PRO A 121 -0.03 2.78 17.00
CA PRO A 121 -0.39 4.01 16.32
C PRO A 121 0.78 4.58 15.52
N LEU A 122 0.52 4.95 14.25
CA LEU A 122 1.51 5.66 13.45
C LEU A 122 1.77 7.05 14.04
N LYS A 123 3.02 7.47 14.04
CA LYS A 123 3.45 8.80 14.46
C LYS A 123 3.75 9.67 13.25
N GLY A 124 3.33 10.93 13.29
CA GLY A 124 3.73 11.92 12.30
C GLY A 124 5.25 12.07 12.26
N ALA A 125 5.80 12.23 11.06
CA ALA A 125 7.24 12.32 10.83
C ALA A 125 7.57 13.08 9.55
N GLU A 126 8.82 13.51 9.43
CA GLU A 126 9.38 13.96 8.15
C GLU A 126 9.86 12.73 7.36
N LEU A 127 9.27 12.52 6.20
CA LEU A 127 9.47 11.31 5.40
C LEU A 127 10.06 11.67 4.04
N PRO A 128 11.14 11.04 3.60
CA PRO A 128 11.63 11.20 2.24
C PRO A 128 10.81 10.37 1.25
N SER A 129 10.55 10.92 0.05
CA SER A 129 9.96 10.17 -1.06
C SER A 129 10.96 9.26 -1.75
N TYR A 130 12.25 9.56 -1.60
CA TYR A 130 13.36 8.95 -2.33
C TYR A 130 13.23 9.12 -3.86
N GLY A 131 12.38 10.05 -4.35
CA GLY A 131 12.08 10.22 -5.76
C GLY A 131 11.17 9.12 -6.35
N ASP A 132 10.63 8.24 -5.53
CA ASP A 132 9.72 7.16 -5.94
C ASP A 132 8.27 7.54 -5.65
N HIS A 133 7.47 7.69 -6.72
CA HIS A 133 6.09 8.10 -6.65
C HIS A 133 5.20 7.15 -5.83
N ARG A 134 5.51 5.82 -5.82
CA ARG A 134 4.73 4.85 -5.04
C ARG A 134 5.04 4.94 -3.54
N ILE A 135 6.30 5.17 -3.19
CA ILE A 135 6.69 5.48 -1.81
C ILE A 135 6.01 6.77 -1.38
N ALA A 136 6.13 7.84 -2.18
CA ALA A 136 5.51 9.13 -1.90
C ALA A 136 4.01 9.01 -1.62
N MET A 137 3.24 8.42 -2.55
CA MET A 137 1.79 8.27 -2.40
C MET A 137 1.41 7.38 -1.20
N SER A 138 2.13 6.28 -0.97
CA SER A 138 1.85 5.38 0.14
C SER A 138 2.01 6.09 1.50
N PHE A 139 3.02 6.93 1.63
CA PHE A 139 3.29 7.61 2.89
C PHE A 139 2.51 8.91 3.07
N LEU A 140 1.99 9.53 2.00
CA LEU A 140 0.93 10.53 2.12
C LEU A 140 -0.35 9.91 2.70
N VAL A 141 -0.76 8.74 2.20
CA VAL A 141 -1.91 8.01 2.76
C VAL A 141 -1.66 7.62 4.23
N ALA A 142 -0.46 7.15 4.58
CA ALA A 142 -0.09 6.83 5.96
C ALA A 142 -0.25 8.04 6.90
N GLY A 143 0.07 9.23 6.41
CA GLY A 143 -0.04 10.48 7.16
C GLY A 143 -1.46 10.78 7.67
N PHE A 144 -2.50 10.37 6.96
CA PHE A 144 -3.89 10.55 7.41
C PHE A 144 -4.25 9.75 8.67
N SER A 145 -3.55 8.65 8.90
CA SER A 145 -3.76 7.79 10.08
C SER A 145 -2.74 8.03 11.18
N ALA A 146 -1.80 8.94 10.97
CA ALA A 146 -0.73 9.23 11.91
C ALA A 146 -1.17 10.21 12.99
N GLN A 147 -0.60 10.07 14.19
CA GLN A 147 -0.74 11.03 15.27
C GLN A 147 0.31 12.14 15.11
N GLY A 148 -0.13 13.38 14.93
CA GLY A 148 0.72 14.54 14.64
C GLY A 148 0.96 14.76 13.15
N ASP A 149 1.77 15.74 12.82
CA ASP A 149 2.01 16.17 11.45
C ASP A 149 2.94 15.21 10.71
N THR A 150 2.60 14.90 9.48
CA THR A 150 3.46 14.17 8.55
C THR A 150 3.84 15.08 7.39
N VAL A 151 5.13 15.22 7.16
CA VAL A 151 5.67 16.01 6.04
C VAL A 151 6.41 15.08 5.09
N LEU A 152 6.03 15.12 3.82
CA LEU A 152 6.71 14.37 2.77
C LEU A 152 7.65 15.29 1.99
N ALA A 153 8.94 14.98 1.97
CA ALA A 153 9.91 15.68 1.16
C ALA A 153 9.90 15.17 -0.30
N ASP A 154 10.17 16.06 -1.24
CA ASP A 154 10.30 15.77 -2.69
C ASP A 154 9.07 15.06 -3.27
N ALA A 155 7.86 15.56 -2.93
CA ALA A 155 6.59 14.98 -3.38
C ALA A 155 6.33 15.14 -4.88
N GLU A 156 7.07 15.97 -5.60
CA GLU A 156 6.91 16.25 -7.02
C GLU A 156 7.01 15.00 -7.90
N CYS A 157 7.70 13.95 -7.43
CA CYS A 157 7.79 12.67 -8.13
C CYS A 157 6.43 12.01 -8.37
N ILE A 158 5.39 12.34 -7.58
CA ILE A 158 4.03 11.85 -7.75
C ILE A 158 3.47 12.24 -9.12
N ASN A 159 3.79 13.44 -9.60
CA ASN A 159 3.28 13.97 -10.87
C ASN A 159 3.73 13.15 -12.09
N THR A 160 4.73 12.29 -11.95
CA THR A 160 5.18 11.41 -13.03
C THR A 160 4.18 10.31 -13.38
N SER A 161 3.33 9.92 -12.43
CA SER A 161 2.37 8.82 -12.60
C SER A 161 0.93 9.20 -12.27
N TYR A 162 0.71 10.10 -11.32
CA TYR A 162 -0.62 10.52 -10.90
C TYR A 162 -0.68 12.03 -10.66
N PRO A 163 -0.71 12.86 -11.72
CA PRO A 163 -0.96 14.28 -11.57
C PRO A 163 -2.33 14.51 -10.90
N GLY A 164 -2.36 15.27 -9.81
CA GLY A 164 -3.58 15.54 -9.06
C GLY A 164 -3.89 14.58 -7.91
N PHE A 165 -3.01 13.62 -7.59
CA PHE A 165 -3.19 12.68 -6.48
C PHE A 165 -3.52 13.38 -5.15
N GLU A 166 -2.80 14.46 -4.81
CA GLU A 166 -3.02 15.21 -3.57
C GLU A 166 -4.43 15.83 -3.53
N TRP A 167 -4.91 16.32 -4.67
CA TRP A 167 -6.25 16.89 -4.77
C TRP A 167 -7.32 15.80 -4.58
N ASP A 168 -7.14 14.65 -5.22
CA ASP A 168 -8.07 13.53 -5.07
C ASP A 168 -8.04 12.98 -3.63
N LEU A 169 -6.85 12.87 -3.03
CA LEU A 169 -6.69 12.43 -1.66
C LEU A 169 -7.37 13.37 -0.66
N ALA A 170 -7.32 14.67 -0.90
CA ALA A 170 -7.96 15.68 -0.05
C ALA A 170 -9.50 15.56 -0.02
N GLN A 171 -10.14 14.84 -0.96
CA GLN A 171 -11.58 14.60 -0.94
C GLN A 171 -12.01 13.64 0.19
N PHE A 172 -11.06 12.94 0.81
CA PHE A 172 -11.34 12.01 1.92
C PHE A 172 -11.16 12.65 3.31
N LEU A 173 -10.82 13.93 3.38
CA LEU A 173 -10.73 14.73 4.60
C LEU A 173 -12.03 15.48 4.88
#